data_908970fd9c11bc57d0f09a496cdcbc15
#
_entry.id   908970fd9c11bc57d0f09a496cdcbc15
#
_cell.length_a   1.000
_cell.length_b   1.000
_cell.length_c   1.000
_cell.angle_alpha   90.00
_cell.angle_beta   90.00
_cell.angle_gamma   90.00
#
_symmetry.space_group_name_H-M   'P 1'
#
loop_
_entity.id
_entity.type
_entity.pdbx_description
1 polymer ?
#
loop_
_entity_poly.entity_id
_entity_poly.type
_entity_poly.pdbx_seq_one_letter_code
_entity_poly.pdbx_strand_id
1 'polypeptide(L)'
;LINAYANLLNSGINSSEILVLVQNSNLKQNFTNKVLEKLTVNSIEKLQIYSFFGLVYNTINDNWAFLENINPYDNPKILPNLTGLEVSQFILKDILKDVKFKGYNSKKSLLHQIFRRYSLIVQNNLTDEEIEWRSRVLGESFADDARITLKKLLAKTLALRDFDYLRQGLVFNYIYKNTDYFNKIKYLILDDGDEITPICFDFISHLAPQLKDVFIGYDEKGASRSGYLSADKTAVWKFEELFNQKASELTSKNKLAKDAEILYKNITENKSDKIDNFSLQSPSKRASMIDFAVKQIQELFTKNVKPNEISIITPIVDDMLKFSLKENIRCNLLFLSGSEKLIQNRFVKAILTILKLTCNM
;
A
#
# COMPACT_ATOMS: atom_id res chain seq x y z
N LEU A 1 4.01 -3.71 -19.66
CA LEU A 1 4.96 -2.94 -18.85
C LEU A 1 6.34 -3.58 -18.81
N ILE A 2 6.47 -4.87 -18.44
CA ILE A 2 7.77 -5.59 -18.38
C ILE A 2 8.49 -5.55 -19.73
N ASN A 3 7.79 -5.78 -20.84
CA ASN A 3 8.39 -5.69 -22.18
C ASN A 3 8.82 -4.26 -22.51
N ALA A 4 8.02 -3.25 -22.16
CA ALA A 4 8.38 -1.85 -22.36
C ALA A 4 9.70 -1.53 -21.65
N TYR A 5 9.81 -1.90 -20.38
CA TYR A 5 11.04 -1.68 -19.61
C TYR A 5 12.25 -2.41 -20.19
N ALA A 6 12.11 -3.70 -20.50
CA ALA A 6 13.19 -4.47 -21.12
C ALA A 6 13.63 -3.87 -22.45
N ASN A 7 12.69 -3.40 -23.28
CA ASN A 7 13.00 -2.77 -24.55
C ASN A 7 13.76 -1.45 -24.38
N LEU A 8 13.37 -0.60 -23.39
CA LEU A 8 14.10 0.62 -23.08
C LEU A 8 15.57 0.32 -22.70
N LEU A 9 15.78 -0.65 -21.81
CA LEU A 9 17.13 -1.05 -21.39
C LEU A 9 17.94 -1.68 -22.55
N ASN A 10 17.32 -2.55 -23.33
CA ASN A 10 17.99 -3.18 -24.48
C ASN A 10 18.30 -2.18 -25.61
N SER A 11 17.59 -1.06 -25.69
CA SER A 11 17.91 0.06 -26.61
C SER A 11 19.02 0.98 -26.12
N GLY A 12 19.62 0.67 -24.96
CA GLY A 12 20.75 1.41 -24.40
C GLY A 12 20.36 2.61 -23.53
N ILE A 13 19.08 2.74 -23.13
CA ILE A 13 18.66 3.77 -22.17
C ILE A 13 19.16 3.38 -20.79
N ASN A 14 19.76 4.33 -20.08
CA ASN A 14 20.30 4.08 -18.76
C ASN A 14 19.18 3.79 -17.74
N SER A 15 19.37 2.77 -16.90
CA SER A 15 18.39 2.38 -15.87
C SER A 15 18.11 3.52 -14.88
N SER A 16 19.05 4.44 -14.69
CA SER A 16 18.88 5.63 -13.83
C SER A 16 17.91 6.67 -14.40
N GLU A 17 17.59 6.61 -15.70
CA GLU A 17 16.62 7.49 -16.35
C GLU A 17 15.20 6.93 -16.35
N ILE A 18 15.02 5.66 -15.94
CA ILE A 18 13.73 4.97 -15.97
C ILE A 18 13.25 4.72 -14.54
N LEU A 19 12.14 5.31 -14.16
CA LEU A 19 11.47 5.04 -12.89
C LEU A 19 10.33 4.04 -13.09
N VAL A 20 10.35 2.96 -12.30
CA VAL A 20 9.25 1.98 -12.27
C VAL A 20 8.59 2.03 -10.90
N LEU A 21 7.29 2.27 -10.90
CA LEU A 21 6.45 2.23 -9.71
C LEU A 21 5.53 1.01 -9.76
N VAL A 22 5.55 0.23 -8.69
CA VAL A 22 4.70 -0.95 -8.49
C VAL A 22 4.00 -0.84 -7.14
N GLN A 23 2.93 -1.59 -6.94
CA GLN A 23 2.08 -1.46 -5.78
C GLN A 23 2.76 -1.83 -4.45
N ASN A 24 3.60 -2.87 -4.43
CA ASN A 24 4.22 -3.39 -3.21
C ASN A 24 5.55 -4.12 -3.47
N SER A 25 6.22 -4.51 -2.38
CA SER A 25 7.53 -5.18 -2.46
C SER A 25 7.51 -6.54 -3.15
N ASN A 26 6.42 -7.30 -3.05
CA ASN A 26 6.30 -8.60 -3.70
C ASN A 26 6.19 -8.44 -5.22
N LEU A 27 5.39 -7.47 -5.67
CA LEU A 27 5.28 -7.13 -7.08
C LEU A 27 6.58 -6.54 -7.61
N LYS A 28 7.30 -5.73 -6.83
CA LYS A 28 8.65 -5.28 -7.17
C LYS A 28 9.57 -6.44 -7.50
N GLN A 29 9.65 -7.46 -6.63
CA GLN A 29 10.51 -8.61 -6.84
C GLN A 29 10.11 -9.43 -8.07
N ASN A 30 8.81 -9.67 -8.24
CA ASN A 30 8.28 -10.37 -9.41
C ASN A 30 8.57 -9.61 -10.71
N PHE A 31 8.32 -8.30 -10.72
CA PHE A 31 8.61 -7.43 -11.86
C PHE A 31 10.11 -7.47 -12.20
N THR A 32 10.97 -7.32 -11.20
CA THR A 32 12.44 -7.37 -11.35
C THR A 32 12.88 -8.68 -11.97
N ASN A 33 12.44 -9.83 -11.44
CA ASN A 33 12.81 -11.15 -11.95
C ASN A 33 12.40 -11.32 -13.42
N LYS A 34 11.16 -10.96 -13.75
CA LYS A 34 10.64 -11.06 -15.13
C LYS A 34 11.35 -10.11 -16.11
N VAL A 35 11.82 -8.96 -15.65
CA VAL A 35 12.64 -8.05 -16.47
C VAL A 35 14.00 -8.68 -16.73
N LEU A 36 14.66 -9.18 -15.69
CA LEU A 36 15.99 -9.82 -15.81
C LEU A 36 15.99 -11.00 -16.79
N GLU A 37 14.90 -11.79 -16.86
CA GLU A 37 14.74 -12.88 -17.83
C GLU A 37 14.71 -12.41 -19.30
N LYS A 38 14.36 -11.12 -19.54
CA LYS A 38 14.20 -10.55 -20.88
C LYS A 38 15.37 -9.66 -21.32
N LEU A 39 16.32 -9.43 -20.43
CA LEU A 39 17.45 -8.56 -20.74
C LEU A 39 18.51 -9.32 -21.53
N THR A 40 19.02 -8.66 -22.55
CA THR A 40 20.12 -9.15 -23.40
C THR A 40 21.45 -8.46 -23.07
N VAL A 41 21.44 -7.45 -22.20
CA VAL A 41 22.62 -6.69 -21.79
C VAL A 41 23.38 -7.38 -20.66
N ASN A 42 24.71 -7.40 -20.74
CA ASN A 42 25.58 -8.14 -19.83
C ASN A 42 25.91 -7.37 -18.51
N SER A 43 25.66 -6.08 -18.44
CA SER A 43 25.86 -5.29 -17.23
C SER A 43 24.73 -4.29 -17.05
N ILE A 44 24.14 -4.29 -15.88
CA ILE A 44 23.02 -3.41 -15.55
C ILE A 44 23.36 -2.70 -14.24
N GLU A 45 23.23 -1.38 -14.27
CA GLU A 45 23.21 -0.59 -13.05
C GLU A 45 21.97 -0.92 -12.22
N LYS A 46 21.91 -0.40 -11.00
CA LYS A 46 20.77 -0.59 -10.10
C LYS A 46 19.46 -0.20 -10.78
N LEU A 47 18.54 -1.15 -10.94
CA LEU A 47 17.21 -0.90 -11.49
C LEU A 47 16.40 -0.02 -10.53
N GLN A 48 15.78 1.05 -11.07
CA GLN A 48 14.96 1.99 -10.29
C GLN A 48 13.51 1.50 -10.20
N ILE A 49 13.31 0.34 -9.56
CA ILE A 49 11.98 -0.27 -9.36
C ILE A 49 11.61 -0.14 -7.88
N TYR A 50 10.50 0.53 -7.59
CA TYR A 50 10.07 0.82 -6.22
C TYR A 50 8.56 0.64 -6.05
N SER A 51 8.12 0.32 -4.84
CA SER A 51 6.80 0.75 -4.40
C SER A 51 6.87 2.25 -4.08
N PHE A 52 5.74 2.95 -4.13
CA PHE A 52 5.74 4.39 -3.84
C PHE A 52 6.38 4.71 -2.48
N PHE A 53 6.00 3.99 -1.42
CA PHE A 53 6.64 4.17 -0.10
C PHE A 53 8.12 3.79 -0.07
N GLY A 54 8.53 2.78 -0.84
CA GLY A 54 9.94 2.44 -1.00
C GLY A 54 10.74 3.54 -1.70
N LEU A 55 10.13 4.23 -2.68
CA LEU A 55 10.72 5.40 -3.31
C LEU A 55 10.87 6.53 -2.31
N VAL A 56 9.80 6.86 -1.57
CA VAL A 56 9.80 7.88 -0.51
C VAL A 56 10.94 7.64 0.49
N TYR A 57 11.03 6.43 1.01
CA TYR A 57 12.05 6.02 1.97
C TYR A 57 13.48 6.24 1.42
N ASN A 58 13.78 5.74 0.22
CA ASN A 58 15.10 5.88 -0.38
C ASN A 58 15.43 7.34 -0.69
N THR A 59 14.47 8.10 -1.20
CA THR A 59 14.65 9.52 -1.51
C THR A 59 15.01 10.33 -0.27
N ILE A 60 14.39 10.06 0.87
CA ILE A 60 14.73 10.73 2.13
C ILE A 60 16.13 10.35 2.57
N ASN A 61 16.48 9.07 2.54
CA ASN A 61 17.84 8.63 2.94
C ASN A 61 18.93 9.27 2.09
N ASP A 62 18.70 9.34 0.77
CA ASP A 62 19.68 9.88 -0.17
C ASP A 62 19.84 11.41 -0.05
N ASN A 63 18.81 12.13 0.38
CA ASN A 63 18.79 13.60 0.39
C ASN A 63 18.87 14.21 1.79
N TRP A 64 18.67 13.45 2.86
CA TRP A 64 18.48 14.00 4.22
C TRP A 64 19.56 15.00 4.64
N ALA A 65 20.82 14.71 4.36
CA ALA A 65 21.93 15.57 4.72
C ALA A 65 21.92 16.95 4.04
N PHE A 66 21.18 17.09 2.96
CA PHE A 66 21.08 18.32 2.15
C PHE A 66 19.79 19.10 2.40
N LEU A 67 18.91 18.62 3.28
CA LEU A 67 17.60 19.21 3.55
C LEU A 67 17.66 20.25 4.70
N GLU A 68 18.47 21.27 4.56
CA GLU A 68 18.71 22.29 5.59
C GLU A 68 17.41 22.93 6.11
N ASN A 69 16.44 23.21 5.22
CA ASN A 69 15.18 23.89 5.58
C ASN A 69 14.19 23.02 6.37
N ILE A 70 14.33 21.70 6.33
CA ILE A 70 13.44 20.76 7.04
C ILE A 70 14.17 19.86 8.03
N ASN A 71 15.48 19.94 8.05
CA ASN A 71 16.32 19.24 9.01
C ASN A 71 16.56 20.15 10.23
N PRO A 72 15.81 19.98 11.33
CA PRO A 72 15.89 20.86 12.49
C PRO A 72 17.06 20.50 13.44
N TYR A 73 17.94 19.59 13.04
CA TYR A 73 18.98 19.04 13.91
C TYR A 73 20.33 19.69 13.64
N ASP A 74 21.10 19.91 14.69
CA ASP A 74 22.46 20.49 14.59
C ASP A 74 23.40 19.65 13.74
N ASN A 75 23.21 18.32 13.71
CA ASN A 75 23.94 17.43 12.85
C ASN A 75 23.06 16.92 11.68
N PRO A 76 23.24 17.48 10.48
CA PRO A 76 22.43 17.10 9.32
C PRO A 76 22.66 15.65 8.84
N LYS A 77 23.78 15.02 9.24
CA LYS A 77 24.08 13.63 8.88
C LYS A 77 23.30 12.60 9.68
N ILE A 78 22.70 12.98 10.81
CA ILE A 78 21.90 12.05 11.62
C ILE A 78 20.51 11.95 11.00
N LEU A 79 20.25 10.79 10.40
CA LEU A 79 18.91 10.46 9.87
C LEU A 79 17.86 10.38 11.00
N PRO A 80 16.60 10.74 10.71
CA PRO A 80 15.51 10.42 11.60
C PRO A 80 15.26 8.91 11.61
N ASN A 81 14.59 8.42 12.63
CA ASN A 81 14.08 7.05 12.66
C ASN A 81 12.87 6.96 11.71
N LEU A 82 13.03 6.33 10.57
CA LEU A 82 11.93 6.12 9.64
C LEU A 82 11.09 4.93 10.13
N THR A 83 9.91 5.22 10.65
CA THR A 83 9.07 4.26 11.39
C THR A 83 7.72 4.04 10.74
N GLY A 84 6.98 3.04 11.20
CA GLY A 84 5.57 2.86 10.90
C GLY A 84 4.67 3.77 11.75
N LEU A 85 3.36 3.72 11.49
CA LEU A 85 2.38 4.49 12.27
C LEU A 85 2.26 4.04 13.73
N GLU A 86 2.70 2.85 14.05
CA GLU A 86 2.59 2.25 15.39
C GLU A 86 3.29 3.10 16.45
N VAL A 87 4.46 3.66 16.12
CA VAL A 87 5.21 4.56 17.01
C VAL A 87 4.42 5.84 17.25
N SER A 88 3.94 6.48 16.19
CA SER A 88 3.10 7.67 16.32
C SER A 88 1.79 7.40 17.04
N GLN A 89 1.19 6.21 16.87
CA GLN A 89 0.01 5.78 17.63
C GLN A 89 0.30 5.65 19.12
N PHE A 90 1.47 5.12 19.46
CA PHE A 90 1.90 5.02 20.86
C PHE A 90 2.09 6.39 21.48
N ILE A 91 2.82 7.28 20.80
CA ILE A 91 3.04 8.67 21.24
C ILE A 91 1.72 9.42 21.38
N LEU A 92 0.80 9.25 20.43
CA LEU A 92 -0.53 9.88 20.48
C LEU A 92 -1.34 9.39 21.67
N LYS A 93 -1.32 8.09 22.00
CA LYS A 93 -1.98 7.56 23.19
C LYS A 93 -1.49 8.24 24.48
N ASP A 94 -0.20 8.53 24.55
CA ASP A 94 0.40 9.23 25.69
C ASP A 94 -0.09 10.69 25.75
N ILE A 95 -0.06 11.41 24.64
CA ILE A 95 -0.60 12.78 24.56
C ILE A 95 -2.09 12.83 24.98
N LEU A 96 -2.87 11.82 24.61
CA LEU A 96 -4.31 11.76 24.91
C LEU A 96 -4.63 11.44 26.37
N LYS A 97 -3.65 11.07 27.21
CA LYS A 97 -3.87 10.90 28.66
C LYS A 97 -4.23 12.23 29.33
N ASP A 98 -3.60 13.32 28.87
CA ASP A 98 -3.69 14.64 29.47
C ASP A 98 -4.74 15.54 28.81
N VAL A 99 -5.38 15.07 27.75
CA VAL A 99 -6.39 15.84 27.00
C VAL A 99 -7.81 15.41 27.43
N LYS A 100 -8.59 16.37 27.90
CA LYS A 100 -10.01 16.19 28.19
C LYS A 100 -10.83 16.59 26.97
N PHE A 101 -11.36 15.60 26.25
CA PHE A 101 -12.26 15.84 25.13
C PHE A 101 -13.72 15.75 25.58
N LYS A 102 -14.51 16.78 25.27
CA LYS A 102 -15.96 16.76 25.50
C LYS A 102 -16.61 15.98 24.33
N GLY A 103 -17.30 14.90 24.64
CA GLY A 103 -18.18 14.21 23.67
C GLY A 103 -17.64 12.95 22.99
N TYR A 104 -16.44 12.48 23.29
CA TYR A 104 -15.95 11.20 22.80
C TYR A 104 -16.21 10.07 23.79
N ASN A 105 -16.95 9.06 23.35
CA ASN A 105 -17.24 7.88 24.16
C ASN A 105 -16.04 6.91 24.29
N SER A 106 -15.01 7.05 23.44
CA SER A 106 -13.80 6.24 23.56
C SER A 106 -12.55 6.94 23.01
N LYS A 107 -11.43 6.80 23.74
CA LYS A 107 -10.09 7.25 23.30
C LYS A 107 -9.66 6.59 21.97
N LYS A 108 -10.16 5.39 21.67
CA LYS A 108 -9.88 4.65 20.43
C LYS A 108 -10.51 5.35 19.21
N SER A 109 -11.74 5.81 19.33
CA SER A 109 -12.43 6.54 18.26
C SER A 109 -11.70 7.85 17.93
N LEU A 110 -11.27 8.59 18.95
CA LEU A 110 -10.51 9.82 18.77
C LEU A 110 -9.15 9.58 18.07
N LEU A 111 -8.43 8.55 18.50
CA LEU A 111 -7.18 8.16 17.86
C LEU A 111 -7.37 7.91 16.37
N HIS A 112 -8.40 7.15 16.00
CA HIS A 112 -8.75 6.91 14.61
C HIS A 112 -9.04 8.18 13.82
N GLN A 113 -9.78 9.13 14.41
CA GLN A 113 -10.10 10.39 13.74
C GLN A 113 -8.86 11.26 13.52
N ILE A 114 -7.95 11.33 14.48
CA ILE A 114 -6.70 12.08 14.34
C ILE A 114 -5.83 11.51 13.23
N PHE A 115 -5.67 10.18 13.19
CA PHE A 115 -4.89 9.55 12.11
C PHE A 115 -5.58 9.65 10.76
N ARG A 116 -6.90 9.56 10.70
CA ARG A 116 -7.65 9.81 9.47
C ARG A 116 -7.39 11.24 8.96
N ARG A 117 -7.45 12.25 9.85
CA ARG A 117 -7.12 13.62 9.47
C ARG A 117 -5.69 13.76 8.98
N TYR A 118 -4.74 13.17 9.68
CA TYR A 118 -3.34 13.18 9.27
C TYR A 118 -3.13 12.51 7.90
N SER A 119 -3.76 11.37 7.66
CA SER A 119 -3.76 10.70 6.37
C SER A 119 -4.38 11.57 5.26
N LEU A 120 -5.49 12.26 5.52
CA LEU A 120 -6.11 13.17 4.55
C LEU A 120 -5.16 14.32 4.17
N ILE A 121 -4.46 14.91 5.12
CA ILE A 121 -3.47 15.96 4.85
C ILE A 121 -2.37 15.43 3.93
N VAL A 122 -1.78 14.31 4.27
CA VAL A 122 -0.57 13.81 3.60
C VAL A 122 -0.87 13.08 2.31
N GLN A 123 -1.81 12.13 2.33
CA GLN A 123 -2.07 11.27 1.17
C GLN A 123 -2.97 11.93 0.13
N ASN A 124 -3.85 12.85 0.55
CA ASN A 124 -4.72 13.59 -0.35
C ASN A 124 -4.26 15.03 -0.60
N ASN A 125 -3.10 15.40 -0.08
CA ASN A 125 -2.49 16.74 -0.25
C ASN A 125 -3.45 17.90 0.10
N LEU A 126 -4.31 17.71 1.12
CA LEU A 126 -5.27 18.71 1.57
C LEU A 126 -4.62 19.70 2.53
N THR A 127 -4.95 20.96 2.39
CA THR A 127 -4.53 22.02 3.33
C THR A 127 -5.33 21.95 4.65
N ASP A 128 -4.80 22.55 5.71
CA ASP A 128 -5.51 22.66 6.99
C ASP A 128 -6.85 23.39 6.82
N GLU A 129 -6.92 24.42 5.94
CA GLU A 129 -8.11 25.20 5.64
C GLU A 129 -9.18 24.39 4.93
N GLU A 130 -8.79 23.56 3.94
CA GLU A 130 -9.72 22.66 3.22
C GLU A 130 -10.31 21.62 4.17
N ILE A 131 -9.49 21.08 5.07
CA ILE A 131 -9.95 20.10 6.06
C ILE A 131 -10.88 20.78 7.07
N GLU A 132 -10.56 21.98 7.51
CA GLU A 132 -11.41 22.72 8.43
C GLU A 132 -12.75 23.08 7.80
N TRP A 133 -12.75 23.57 6.55
CA TRP A 133 -13.98 23.80 5.80
C TRP A 133 -14.83 22.53 5.69
N ARG A 134 -14.22 21.41 5.30
CA ARG A 134 -14.89 20.11 5.16
C ARG A 134 -15.47 19.63 6.51
N SER A 135 -14.72 19.78 7.58
CA SER A 135 -15.17 19.40 8.92
C SER A 135 -16.37 20.23 9.39
N ARG A 136 -16.41 21.53 9.05
CA ARG A 136 -17.56 22.40 9.34
C ARG A 136 -18.80 21.98 8.54
N VAL A 137 -18.63 21.70 7.24
CA VAL A 137 -19.73 21.26 6.36
C VAL A 137 -20.32 19.92 6.85
N LEU A 138 -19.48 19.02 7.35
CA LEU A 138 -19.90 17.71 7.88
C LEU A 138 -20.41 17.79 9.34
N GLY A 139 -20.38 18.95 9.98
CA GLY A 139 -20.80 19.13 11.37
C GLY A 139 -19.92 18.37 12.38
N GLU A 140 -18.64 18.16 12.06
CA GLU A 140 -17.69 17.50 12.95
C GLU A 140 -17.38 18.40 14.16
N SER A 141 -17.94 18.08 15.33
CA SER A 141 -17.91 18.92 16.55
C SER A 141 -16.54 19.03 17.23
N PHE A 142 -15.49 18.33 16.74
CA PHE A 142 -14.17 18.24 17.40
C PHE A 142 -12.99 18.48 16.45
N ALA A 143 -13.23 19.18 15.35
CA ALA A 143 -12.20 19.47 14.35
C ALA A 143 -11.00 20.23 14.95
N ASP A 144 -11.25 21.21 15.81
CA ASP A 144 -10.20 22.01 16.47
C ASP A 144 -9.35 21.19 17.43
N ASP A 145 -9.98 20.35 18.26
CA ASP A 145 -9.25 19.49 19.20
C ASP A 145 -8.37 18.48 18.45
N ALA A 146 -8.88 17.89 17.36
CA ALA A 146 -8.11 17.00 16.51
C ALA A 146 -6.92 17.72 15.86
N ARG A 147 -7.12 18.95 15.37
CA ARG A 147 -6.06 19.79 14.79
C ARG A 147 -4.97 20.11 15.80
N ILE A 148 -5.36 20.58 16.99
CA ILE A 148 -4.41 20.93 18.07
C ILE A 148 -3.63 19.69 18.51
N THR A 149 -4.31 18.55 18.65
CA THR A 149 -3.68 17.29 19.05
C THR A 149 -2.72 16.77 17.99
N LEU A 150 -3.07 16.88 16.69
CA LEU A 150 -2.18 16.53 15.59
C LEU A 150 -0.92 17.41 15.59
N LYS A 151 -1.05 18.73 15.79
CA LYS A 151 0.11 19.62 15.92
C LYS A 151 1.03 19.22 17.07
N LYS A 152 0.48 18.82 18.23
CA LYS A 152 1.27 18.30 19.36
C LYS A 152 1.98 16.99 18.99
N LEU A 153 1.31 16.07 18.30
CA LEU A 153 1.90 14.82 17.82
C LEU A 153 3.08 15.12 16.89
N LEU A 154 2.88 15.99 15.90
CA LEU A 154 3.91 16.35 14.94
C LEU A 154 5.12 17.03 15.61
N ALA A 155 4.91 17.88 16.61
CA ALA A 155 6.00 18.48 17.38
C ALA A 155 6.77 17.43 18.21
N LYS A 156 6.05 16.52 18.89
CA LYS A 156 6.67 15.50 19.75
C LYS A 156 7.45 14.46 18.91
N THR A 157 6.90 13.99 17.80
CA THR A 157 7.61 13.07 16.89
C THR A 157 8.82 13.71 16.24
N LEU A 158 8.78 15.01 15.95
CA LEU A 158 9.93 15.76 15.47
C LEU A 158 11.05 15.80 16.52
N ALA A 159 10.72 16.14 17.77
CA ALA A 159 11.67 16.18 18.88
C ALA A 159 12.31 14.80 19.17
N LEU A 160 11.55 13.72 18.99
CA LEU A 160 12.02 12.34 19.16
C LEU A 160 12.75 11.80 17.93
N ARG A 161 12.80 12.55 16.84
CA ARG A 161 13.31 12.11 15.52
C ARG A 161 12.59 10.89 14.95
N ASP A 162 11.32 10.68 15.30
CA ASP A 162 10.51 9.57 14.82
C ASP A 162 9.60 10.04 13.68
N PHE A 163 9.94 9.65 12.45
CA PHE A 163 9.20 10.00 11.25
C PHE A 163 8.40 8.79 10.77
N ASP A 164 7.12 8.80 11.01
CA ASP A 164 6.20 7.83 10.43
C ASP A 164 6.04 8.02 8.91
N TYR A 165 5.43 7.05 8.25
CA TYR A 165 5.30 7.09 6.79
C TYR A 165 4.50 8.30 6.28
N LEU A 166 3.61 8.88 7.08
CA LEU A 166 2.88 10.09 6.69
C LEU A 166 3.81 11.31 6.72
N ARG A 167 4.63 11.46 7.77
CA ARG A 167 5.65 12.52 7.80
C ARG A 167 6.68 12.33 6.70
N GLN A 168 7.07 11.09 6.42
CA GLN A 168 7.95 10.79 5.28
C GLN A 168 7.33 11.29 3.96
N GLY A 169 6.02 11.16 3.77
CA GLY A 169 5.30 11.72 2.62
C GLY A 169 5.43 13.24 2.50
N LEU A 170 5.35 13.98 3.62
CA LEU A 170 5.55 15.45 3.63
C LEU A 170 6.99 15.82 3.24
N VAL A 171 7.98 15.11 3.77
CA VAL A 171 9.40 15.33 3.44
C VAL A 171 9.65 15.03 1.96
N PHE A 172 9.11 13.95 1.44
CA PHE A 172 9.21 13.59 0.05
C PHE A 172 8.60 14.65 -0.87
N ASN A 173 7.41 15.17 -0.51
CA ASN A 173 6.76 16.26 -1.23
C ASN A 173 7.67 17.50 -1.31
N TYR A 174 8.33 17.84 -0.19
CA TYR A 174 9.30 18.94 -0.19
C TYR A 174 10.49 18.64 -1.13
N ILE A 175 11.06 17.43 -1.09
CA ILE A 175 12.23 17.07 -1.90
C ILE A 175 11.92 17.21 -3.39
N TYR A 176 10.87 16.57 -3.90
CA TYR A 176 10.63 16.58 -5.33
C TYR A 176 10.21 17.95 -5.88
N LYS A 177 9.65 18.82 -5.04
CA LYS A 177 9.28 20.20 -5.44
C LYS A 177 10.42 21.20 -5.38
N ASN A 178 11.44 20.95 -4.56
CA ASN A 178 12.46 21.97 -4.24
C ASN A 178 13.89 21.51 -4.53
N THR A 179 14.08 20.32 -5.10
CA THR A 179 15.40 19.81 -5.49
C THR A 179 15.40 19.22 -6.89
N ASP A 180 16.59 19.08 -7.47
CA ASP A 180 16.79 18.47 -8.80
C ASP A 180 16.95 16.95 -8.76
N TYR A 181 16.64 16.29 -7.65
CA TYR A 181 16.90 14.87 -7.44
C TYR A 181 16.29 13.97 -8.54
N PHE A 182 15.11 14.33 -9.01
CA PHE A 182 14.39 13.58 -10.04
C PHE A 182 14.59 14.07 -11.48
N ASN A 183 15.41 15.09 -11.73
CA ASN A 183 15.60 15.68 -13.06
C ASN A 183 16.15 14.68 -14.10
N LYS A 184 16.85 13.64 -13.65
CA LYS A 184 17.37 12.56 -14.51
C LYS A 184 16.31 11.61 -15.03
N ILE A 185 15.14 11.52 -14.39
CA ILE A 185 14.07 10.61 -14.81
C ILE A 185 13.45 11.11 -16.11
N LYS A 186 13.49 10.28 -17.15
CA LYS A 186 12.96 10.56 -18.49
C LYS A 186 11.87 9.59 -18.94
N TYR A 187 11.75 8.47 -18.26
CA TYR A 187 10.78 7.43 -18.57
C TYR A 187 10.09 6.99 -17.28
N LEU A 188 8.77 6.85 -17.34
CA LEU A 188 7.97 6.36 -16.22
C LEU A 188 7.23 5.10 -16.64
N ILE A 189 7.31 4.07 -15.80
CA ILE A 189 6.49 2.87 -15.90
C ILE A 189 5.72 2.73 -14.60
N LEU A 190 4.39 2.72 -14.68
CA LEU A 190 3.49 2.60 -13.54
C LEU A 190 2.61 1.37 -13.68
N ASP A 191 2.69 0.46 -12.72
CA ASP A 191 1.81 -0.70 -12.60
C ASP A 191 0.70 -0.39 -11.59
N ASP A 192 -0.51 -0.88 -11.84
CA ASP A 192 -1.69 -0.61 -11.01
C ASP A 192 -1.96 0.91 -10.81
N GLY A 193 -2.00 1.68 -11.92
CA GLY A 193 -2.23 3.13 -11.89
C GLY A 193 -3.57 3.57 -11.29
N ASP A 194 -4.55 2.67 -11.20
CA ASP A 194 -5.83 2.85 -10.53
C ASP A 194 -5.74 2.77 -8.99
N GLU A 195 -4.65 2.21 -8.45
CA GLU A 195 -4.44 2.02 -7.02
C GLU A 195 -3.51 3.06 -6.37
N ILE A 196 -3.12 4.09 -7.09
CA ILE A 196 -2.24 5.14 -6.55
C ILE A 196 -3.01 6.13 -5.66
N THR A 197 -2.26 6.76 -4.76
CA THR A 197 -2.78 7.84 -3.92
C THR A 197 -2.67 9.19 -4.62
N PRO A 198 -3.47 10.21 -4.24
CA PRO A 198 -3.34 11.57 -4.80
C PRO A 198 -1.92 12.13 -4.70
N ILE A 199 -1.20 11.92 -3.61
CA ILE A 199 0.21 12.38 -3.50
C ILE A 199 1.14 11.70 -4.50
N CYS A 200 0.89 10.43 -4.86
CA CYS A 200 1.64 9.75 -5.92
C CYS A 200 1.31 10.35 -7.28
N PHE A 201 0.04 10.67 -7.54
CA PHE A 201 -0.37 11.37 -8.75
C PHE A 201 0.27 12.76 -8.85
N ASP A 202 0.29 13.55 -7.76
CA ASP A 202 0.94 14.87 -7.73
C ASP A 202 2.45 14.78 -8.05
N PHE A 203 3.12 13.77 -7.51
CA PHE A 203 4.52 13.49 -7.85
C PHE A 203 4.69 13.18 -9.34
N ILE A 204 3.84 12.32 -9.91
CA ILE A 204 3.89 11.98 -11.35
C ILE A 204 3.60 13.23 -12.20
N SER A 205 2.62 14.05 -11.80
CA SER A 205 2.30 15.31 -12.47
C SER A 205 3.47 16.29 -12.46
N HIS A 206 4.23 16.32 -11.37
CA HIS A 206 5.45 17.13 -11.29
C HIS A 206 6.55 16.62 -12.26
N LEU A 207 6.65 15.30 -12.44
CA LEU A 207 7.61 14.72 -13.40
C LEU A 207 7.18 14.88 -14.85
N ALA A 208 5.87 14.94 -15.14
CA ALA A 208 5.31 14.86 -16.48
C ALA A 208 6.00 15.79 -17.53
N PRO A 209 6.33 17.07 -17.23
CA PRO A 209 6.97 17.96 -18.21
C PRO A 209 8.33 17.51 -18.73
N GLN A 210 9.04 16.68 -17.96
CA GLN A 210 10.40 16.23 -18.33
C GLN A 210 10.44 14.81 -18.90
N LEU A 211 9.31 14.07 -18.87
CA LEU A 211 9.24 12.70 -19.34
C LEU A 211 9.21 12.65 -20.86
N LYS A 212 9.99 11.73 -21.43
CA LYS A 212 10.01 11.45 -22.87
C LYS A 212 8.95 10.42 -23.26
N ASP A 213 8.69 9.46 -22.36
CA ASP A 213 7.66 8.44 -22.57
C ASP A 213 7.13 7.90 -21.24
N VAL A 214 5.88 7.45 -21.25
CA VAL A 214 5.15 6.98 -20.07
C VAL A 214 4.32 5.75 -20.40
N PHE A 215 4.45 4.72 -19.58
CA PHE A 215 3.69 3.47 -19.69
C PHE A 215 2.91 3.23 -18.40
N ILE A 216 1.60 3.35 -18.45
CA ILE A 216 0.71 3.16 -17.29
C ILE A 216 -0.21 1.98 -17.56
N GLY A 217 -0.14 0.95 -16.72
CA GLY A 217 -1.11 -0.13 -16.68
C GLY A 217 -2.13 0.10 -15.57
N TYR A 218 -3.40 -0.08 -15.85
CA TYR A 218 -4.47 0.07 -14.87
C TYR A 218 -5.70 -0.77 -15.22
N ASP A 219 -6.52 -1.02 -14.23
CA ASP A 219 -7.84 -1.63 -14.37
C ASP A 219 -8.90 -0.54 -14.40
N GLU A 220 -9.75 -0.49 -15.44
CA GLU A 220 -10.82 0.52 -15.55
C GLU A 220 -11.79 0.47 -14.35
N LYS A 221 -12.05 -0.72 -13.82
CA LYS A 221 -12.91 -0.96 -12.66
C LYS A 221 -12.13 -1.18 -11.37
N GLY A 222 -10.87 -0.77 -11.32
CA GLY A 222 -9.97 -0.93 -10.19
C GLY A 222 -10.24 0.03 -9.03
N ALA A 223 -9.19 0.52 -8.40
CA ALA A 223 -9.24 1.37 -7.18
C ALA A 223 -9.93 0.68 -5.99
N SER A 224 -9.66 -0.62 -5.83
CA SER A 224 -10.24 -1.44 -4.76
C SER A 224 -9.86 -0.95 -3.36
N ARG A 225 -8.73 -0.28 -3.23
CA ARG A 225 -8.17 0.23 -1.96
C ARG A 225 -8.52 1.68 -1.64
N SER A 226 -9.49 2.26 -2.33
CA SER A 226 -9.93 3.65 -2.11
C SER A 226 -10.39 3.94 -0.68
N GLY A 227 -10.98 2.97 0.01
CA GLY A 227 -11.44 3.13 1.39
C GLY A 227 -10.36 2.98 2.46
N TYR A 228 -9.31 2.20 2.22
CA TYR A 228 -8.31 1.84 3.23
C TYR A 228 -6.95 2.51 2.99
N LEU A 229 -6.48 2.54 1.77
CA LEU A 229 -5.17 3.09 1.40
C LEU A 229 -5.26 4.37 0.58
N SER A 230 -6.43 5.01 0.54
CA SER A 230 -6.68 6.27 -0.16
C SER A 230 -6.36 6.24 -1.66
N ALA A 231 -6.59 5.09 -2.32
CA ALA A 231 -6.46 5.02 -3.78
C ALA A 231 -7.41 6.02 -4.44
N ASP A 232 -6.92 6.72 -5.43
CA ASP A 232 -7.68 7.76 -6.14
C ASP A 232 -8.50 7.14 -7.28
N LYS A 233 -9.80 6.99 -7.08
CA LYS A 233 -10.72 6.47 -8.10
C LYS A 233 -10.73 7.26 -9.41
N THR A 234 -10.23 8.47 -9.41
CA THR A 234 -10.20 9.36 -10.58
C THR A 234 -8.84 9.39 -11.27
N ALA A 235 -7.85 8.66 -10.72
CA ALA A 235 -6.47 8.69 -11.23
C ALA A 235 -6.37 8.37 -12.72
N VAL A 236 -7.15 7.39 -13.20
CA VAL A 236 -7.14 6.98 -14.60
C VAL A 236 -7.50 8.12 -15.52
N TRP A 237 -8.62 8.82 -15.26
CA TRP A 237 -9.05 9.97 -16.08
C TRP A 237 -8.07 11.14 -15.98
N LYS A 238 -7.51 11.37 -14.80
CA LYS A 238 -6.47 12.38 -14.59
C LYS A 238 -5.21 12.09 -15.41
N PHE A 239 -4.83 10.81 -15.57
CA PHE A 239 -3.70 10.45 -16.43
C PHE A 239 -3.98 10.69 -17.91
N GLU A 240 -5.18 10.36 -18.40
CA GLU A 240 -5.56 10.64 -19.78
C GLU A 240 -5.51 12.15 -20.08
N GLU A 241 -5.97 12.97 -19.13
CA GLU A 241 -5.89 14.43 -19.23
C GLU A 241 -4.43 14.93 -19.16
N LEU A 242 -3.65 14.47 -18.18
CA LEU A 242 -2.27 14.90 -17.94
C LEU A 242 -1.36 14.63 -19.15
N PHE A 243 -1.50 13.47 -19.79
CA PHE A 243 -0.67 13.05 -20.90
C PHE A 243 -1.34 13.29 -22.27
N ASN A 244 -2.57 13.79 -22.29
CA ASN A 244 -3.38 13.99 -23.49
C ASN A 244 -3.43 12.74 -24.39
N GLN A 245 -3.56 11.58 -23.77
CA GLN A 245 -3.59 10.27 -24.41
C GLN A 245 -4.75 9.45 -23.87
N LYS A 246 -5.47 8.78 -24.77
CA LYS A 246 -6.49 7.81 -24.39
C LYS A 246 -5.88 6.44 -24.17
N ALA A 247 -6.40 5.73 -23.21
CA ALA A 247 -6.02 4.35 -22.96
C ALA A 247 -6.41 3.44 -24.14
N SER A 248 -5.60 2.42 -24.35
CA SER A 248 -5.91 1.29 -25.22
C SER A 248 -6.19 0.05 -24.40
N GLU A 249 -7.28 -0.63 -24.72
CA GLU A 249 -7.61 -1.89 -24.08
C GLU A 249 -6.61 -2.98 -24.50
N LEU A 250 -6.03 -3.65 -23.50
CA LEU A 250 -5.19 -4.81 -23.72
C LEU A 250 -6.04 -6.08 -23.60
N THR A 251 -6.25 -6.76 -24.70
CA THR A 251 -6.91 -8.07 -24.69
C THR A 251 -6.02 -9.10 -23.99
N SER A 252 -6.45 -9.60 -22.85
CA SER A 252 -5.76 -10.70 -22.17
C SER A 252 -5.83 -11.98 -22.99
N LYS A 253 -4.67 -12.65 -23.19
CA LYS A 253 -4.63 -14.01 -23.73
C LYS A 253 -5.19 -15.05 -22.75
N ASN A 254 -5.15 -14.76 -21.46
CA ASN A 254 -5.71 -15.58 -20.40
C ASN A 254 -7.17 -15.19 -20.18
N LYS A 255 -8.06 -15.84 -20.88
CA LYS A 255 -9.51 -15.70 -20.61
C LYS A 255 -9.83 -16.40 -19.29
N LEU A 256 -10.63 -15.75 -18.47
CA LEU A 256 -11.25 -16.40 -17.33
C LEU A 256 -12.04 -17.64 -17.82
N ALA A 257 -12.08 -18.70 -17.02
CA ALA A 257 -12.99 -19.79 -17.28
C ALA A 257 -14.42 -19.24 -17.38
N LYS A 258 -15.23 -19.81 -18.27
CA LYS A 258 -16.60 -19.33 -18.56
C LYS A 258 -17.41 -19.05 -17.28
N ASP A 259 -17.38 -19.97 -16.33
CA ASP A 259 -18.11 -19.84 -15.07
C ASP A 259 -17.57 -18.70 -14.18
N ALA A 260 -16.24 -18.47 -14.19
CA ALA A 260 -15.65 -17.36 -13.47
C ALA A 260 -15.99 -16.01 -14.11
N GLU A 261 -16.09 -15.94 -15.43
CA GLU A 261 -16.55 -14.74 -16.14
C GLU A 261 -18.02 -14.42 -15.84
N ILE A 262 -18.88 -15.45 -15.82
CA ILE A 262 -20.28 -15.29 -15.45
C ILE A 262 -20.40 -14.82 -13.99
N LEU A 263 -19.66 -15.44 -13.06
CA LEU A 263 -19.62 -15.03 -11.66
C LEU A 263 -19.18 -13.56 -11.51
N TYR A 264 -18.14 -13.16 -12.20
CA TYR A 264 -17.66 -11.79 -12.21
C TYR A 264 -18.76 -10.82 -12.68
N LYS A 265 -19.41 -11.11 -13.81
CA LYS A 265 -20.51 -10.30 -14.34
C LYS A 265 -21.72 -10.26 -13.40
N ASN A 266 -22.06 -11.38 -12.77
CA ASN A 266 -23.16 -11.43 -11.80
C ASN A 266 -22.89 -10.50 -10.61
N ILE A 267 -21.65 -10.47 -10.10
CA ILE A 267 -21.28 -9.63 -8.96
C ILE A 267 -21.17 -8.16 -9.36
N THR A 268 -20.52 -7.85 -10.48
CA THR A 268 -20.20 -6.46 -10.87
C THR A 268 -21.36 -5.74 -11.55
N GLU A 269 -22.19 -6.48 -12.27
CA GLU A 269 -23.30 -5.92 -13.06
C GLU A 269 -24.67 -6.24 -12.46
N ASN A 270 -24.69 -6.85 -11.25
CA ASN A 270 -25.91 -7.26 -10.55
C ASN A 270 -26.83 -8.17 -11.42
N LYS A 271 -26.21 -9.09 -12.16
CA LYS A 271 -26.87 -10.10 -12.98
C LYS A 271 -27.09 -11.38 -12.18
N SER A 272 -27.94 -12.26 -12.70
CA SER A 272 -28.26 -13.55 -12.07
C SER A 272 -28.15 -14.70 -13.08
N ASP A 273 -27.14 -14.64 -13.94
CA ASP A 273 -26.92 -15.69 -14.93
C ASP A 273 -26.49 -17.00 -14.24
N LYS A 274 -27.00 -18.12 -14.75
CA LYS A 274 -26.73 -19.43 -14.19
C LYS A 274 -25.25 -19.80 -14.38
N ILE A 275 -24.63 -20.29 -13.29
CA ILE A 275 -23.27 -20.81 -13.27
C ILE A 275 -23.34 -22.31 -13.04
N ASP A 276 -22.75 -23.10 -13.92
CA ASP A 276 -22.88 -24.57 -13.87
C ASP A 276 -21.97 -25.21 -12.81
N ASN A 277 -20.74 -24.71 -12.64
CA ASN A 277 -19.76 -25.26 -11.70
C ASN A 277 -19.56 -24.32 -10.50
N PHE A 278 -20.65 -23.89 -9.87
CA PHE A 278 -20.62 -22.99 -8.73
C PHE A 278 -21.46 -23.55 -7.59
N SER A 279 -20.91 -23.51 -6.39
CA SER A 279 -21.61 -23.92 -5.16
C SER A 279 -21.52 -22.80 -4.14
N LEU A 280 -22.65 -22.31 -3.68
CA LEU A 280 -22.76 -21.29 -2.64
C LEU A 280 -23.28 -21.93 -1.35
N GLN A 281 -22.53 -21.73 -0.26
CA GLN A 281 -22.95 -22.13 1.08
C GLN A 281 -22.80 -20.95 2.02
N SER A 282 -23.77 -20.77 2.92
CA SER A 282 -23.78 -19.70 3.91
C SER A 282 -23.98 -20.27 5.33
N PRO A 283 -23.01 -21.02 5.86
CA PRO A 283 -23.09 -21.58 7.20
C PRO A 283 -23.05 -20.46 8.26
N SER A 284 -23.78 -20.64 9.36
CA SER A 284 -23.81 -19.69 10.47
C SER A 284 -22.54 -19.69 11.32
N LYS A 285 -21.72 -20.76 11.22
CA LYS A 285 -20.49 -20.94 12.00
C LYS A 285 -19.26 -21.03 11.08
N ARG A 286 -18.17 -20.37 11.48
CA ARG A 286 -16.90 -20.40 10.74
C ARG A 286 -16.34 -21.82 10.60
N ALA A 287 -16.45 -22.66 11.63
CA ALA A 287 -16.03 -24.05 11.56
C ALA A 287 -16.71 -24.79 10.42
N SER A 288 -18.04 -24.66 10.30
CA SER A 288 -18.81 -25.29 9.20
C SER A 288 -18.43 -24.75 7.81
N MET A 289 -17.98 -23.49 7.70
CA MET A 289 -17.43 -22.96 6.42
C MET A 289 -16.12 -23.66 6.08
N ILE A 290 -15.25 -23.86 7.05
CA ILE A 290 -13.96 -24.55 6.87
C ILE A 290 -14.20 -26.02 6.51
N ASP A 291 -15.10 -26.71 7.21
CA ASP A 291 -15.46 -28.11 6.95
C ASP A 291 -16.02 -28.27 5.53
N PHE A 292 -16.87 -27.34 5.09
CA PHE A 292 -17.37 -27.34 3.72
C PHE A 292 -16.23 -27.18 2.69
N ALA A 293 -15.33 -26.21 2.89
CA ALA A 293 -14.20 -25.98 2.00
C ALA A 293 -13.28 -27.23 1.95
N VAL A 294 -12.98 -27.83 3.09
CA VAL A 294 -12.18 -29.06 3.18
C VAL A 294 -12.84 -30.21 2.40
N LYS A 295 -14.16 -30.38 2.57
CA LYS A 295 -14.90 -31.43 1.84
C LYS A 295 -14.82 -31.20 0.32
N GLN A 296 -15.01 -29.97 -0.13
CA GLN A 296 -14.89 -29.66 -1.57
C GLN A 296 -13.48 -29.94 -2.11
N ILE A 297 -12.43 -29.61 -1.34
CA ILE A 297 -11.04 -29.90 -1.74
C ILE A 297 -10.81 -31.41 -1.80
N GLN A 298 -11.32 -32.19 -0.84
CA GLN A 298 -11.22 -33.65 -0.86
C GLN A 298 -11.93 -34.25 -2.09
N GLU A 299 -13.10 -33.74 -2.45
CA GLU A 299 -13.84 -34.12 -3.66
C GLU A 299 -13.03 -33.78 -4.94
N LEU A 300 -12.34 -32.63 -4.97
CA LEU A 300 -11.46 -32.29 -6.10
C LEU A 300 -10.26 -33.24 -6.22
N PHE A 301 -9.68 -33.67 -5.09
CA PHE A 301 -8.62 -34.67 -5.08
C PHE A 301 -9.07 -36.03 -5.64
N THR A 302 -10.32 -36.46 -5.32
CA THR A 302 -10.87 -37.70 -5.92
C THR A 302 -11.07 -37.59 -7.42
N LYS A 303 -11.19 -36.38 -7.96
CA LYS A 303 -11.24 -36.08 -9.40
C LYS A 303 -9.86 -35.86 -10.03
N ASN A 304 -8.79 -36.19 -9.32
CA ASN A 304 -7.38 -36.02 -9.75
C ASN A 304 -6.96 -34.56 -10.00
N VAL A 305 -7.63 -33.56 -9.42
CA VAL A 305 -7.19 -32.17 -9.45
C VAL A 305 -5.96 -32.04 -8.56
N LYS A 306 -4.90 -31.45 -9.10
CA LYS A 306 -3.63 -31.31 -8.36
C LYS A 306 -3.71 -30.21 -7.29
N PRO A 307 -3.01 -30.36 -6.14
CA PRO A 307 -3.03 -29.36 -5.07
C PRO A 307 -2.63 -27.94 -5.52
N ASN A 308 -1.71 -27.83 -6.49
CA ASN A 308 -1.26 -26.55 -7.03
C ASN A 308 -2.27 -25.87 -7.99
N GLU A 309 -3.37 -26.55 -8.31
CA GLU A 309 -4.49 -26.02 -9.10
C GLU A 309 -5.65 -25.53 -8.21
N ILE A 310 -5.52 -25.64 -6.88
CA ILE A 310 -6.53 -25.27 -5.91
C ILE A 310 -6.08 -24.06 -5.09
N SER A 311 -6.89 -23.02 -5.05
CA SER A 311 -6.68 -21.85 -4.22
C SER A 311 -7.81 -21.64 -3.23
N ILE A 312 -7.47 -21.31 -1.97
CA ILE A 312 -8.41 -20.88 -0.93
C ILE A 312 -8.20 -19.39 -0.72
N ILE A 313 -9.22 -18.60 -0.99
CA ILE A 313 -9.20 -17.16 -0.79
C ILE A 313 -9.99 -16.81 0.46
N THR A 314 -9.40 -16.07 1.37
CA THR A 314 -10.02 -15.63 2.64
C THR A 314 -9.60 -14.21 2.99
N PRO A 315 -10.48 -13.39 3.57
CA PRO A 315 -10.14 -12.04 4.02
C PRO A 315 -9.03 -12.01 5.08
N ILE A 316 -8.95 -13.03 5.94
CA ILE A 316 -7.98 -13.11 7.04
C ILE A 316 -7.46 -14.54 7.14
N VAL A 317 -6.13 -14.69 7.09
CA VAL A 317 -5.43 -15.95 7.35
C VAL A 317 -4.90 -15.91 8.79
N ASP A 318 -5.72 -16.32 9.74
CA ASP A 318 -5.33 -16.44 11.14
C ASP A 318 -4.82 -17.85 11.51
N ASP A 319 -4.28 -17.99 12.72
CA ASP A 319 -3.69 -19.25 13.18
C ASP A 319 -4.73 -20.38 13.30
N MET A 320 -5.99 -20.04 13.62
CA MET A 320 -7.08 -21.03 13.67
C MET A 320 -7.38 -21.61 12.30
N LEU A 321 -7.45 -20.78 11.27
CA LEU A 321 -7.65 -21.23 9.89
C LEU A 321 -6.47 -22.08 9.42
N LYS A 322 -5.23 -21.61 9.67
CA LYS A 322 -4.02 -22.36 9.34
C LYS A 322 -4.01 -23.74 9.98
N PHE A 323 -4.32 -23.80 11.28
CA PHE A 323 -4.40 -25.05 12.02
C PHE A 323 -5.47 -25.97 11.44
N SER A 324 -6.71 -25.48 11.31
CA SER A 324 -7.83 -26.29 10.81
C SER A 324 -7.58 -26.85 9.40
N LEU A 325 -6.98 -26.06 8.51
CA LEU A 325 -6.65 -26.53 7.17
C LEU A 325 -5.53 -27.57 7.19
N LYS A 326 -4.47 -27.37 8.00
CA LYS A 326 -3.36 -28.32 8.13
C LYS A 326 -3.79 -29.67 8.68
N GLU A 327 -4.70 -29.68 9.67
CA GLU A 327 -5.20 -30.90 10.27
C GLU A 327 -6.10 -31.72 9.31
N ASN A 328 -6.85 -31.02 8.46
CA ASN A 328 -7.88 -31.66 7.64
C ASN A 328 -7.47 -31.90 6.18
N ILE A 329 -6.44 -31.22 5.68
CA ILE A 329 -5.96 -31.36 4.31
C ILE A 329 -4.59 -32.03 4.29
N ARG A 330 -4.50 -33.23 3.73
CA ARG A 330 -3.27 -34.05 3.66
C ARG A 330 -2.40 -33.66 2.45
N CYS A 331 -1.99 -32.39 2.38
CA CYS A 331 -1.01 -31.93 1.38
C CYS A 331 -0.22 -30.73 1.91
N ASN A 332 0.85 -30.35 1.26
CA ASN A 332 1.61 -29.16 1.60
C ASN A 332 0.78 -27.91 1.26
N LEU A 333 0.49 -27.09 2.26
CA LEU A 333 -0.25 -25.83 2.15
C LEU A 333 0.73 -24.68 2.15
N LEU A 334 0.66 -23.83 1.10
CA LEU A 334 1.34 -22.55 1.05
C LEU A 334 0.39 -21.44 1.52
N PHE A 335 0.70 -20.80 2.62
CA PHE A 335 -0.07 -19.67 3.13
C PHE A 335 0.56 -18.37 2.65
N LEU A 336 -0.11 -17.69 1.72
CA LEU A 336 0.25 -16.36 1.26
C LEU A 336 -0.44 -15.32 2.17
N SER A 337 -0.04 -15.27 3.43
CA SER A 337 -0.46 -14.21 4.35
C SER A 337 0.61 -13.13 4.37
N GLY A 338 0.19 -11.87 4.63
CA GLY A 338 1.14 -10.81 4.95
C GLY A 338 2.12 -11.27 6.06
N SER A 339 3.26 -10.60 6.16
CA SER A 339 4.30 -10.91 7.14
C SER A 339 3.70 -11.09 8.54
N GLU A 340 4.08 -12.15 9.24
CA GLU A 340 3.72 -12.36 10.64
C GLU A 340 4.09 -11.10 11.43
N LYS A 341 3.16 -10.63 12.27
CA LYS A 341 3.47 -9.48 13.13
C LYS A 341 4.65 -9.86 14.02
N LEU A 342 5.63 -8.98 14.13
CA LEU A 342 6.83 -9.19 14.94
C LEU A 342 6.50 -9.68 16.35
N ILE A 343 5.40 -9.18 16.94
CA ILE A 343 4.90 -9.61 18.25
C ILE A 343 4.44 -11.08 18.31
N GLN A 344 4.19 -11.73 17.18
CA GLN A 344 3.82 -13.15 17.12
C GLN A 344 5.04 -14.07 17.15
N ASN A 345 6.23 -13.53 16.83
CA ASN A 345 7.47 -14.27 16.93
C ASN A 345 7.78 -14.65 18.38
N ARG A 346 8.09 -15.92 18.63
CA ARG A 346 8.33 -16.45 19.98
C ARG A 346 9.51 -15.77 20.70
N PHE A 347 10.59 -15.47 19.96
CA PHE A 347 11.74 -14.75 20.51
C PHE A 347 11.37 -13.33 20.92
N VAL A 348 10.63 -12.62 20.08
CA VAL A 348 10.16 -11.25 20.37
C VAL A 348 9.24 -11.26 21.60
N LYS A 349 8.33 -12.24 21.71
CA LYS A 349 7.49 -12.41 22.90
C LYS A 349 8.32 -12.64 24.15
N ALA A 350 9.34 -13.50 24.10
CA ALA A 350 10.23 -13.75 25.22
C ALA A 350 10.98 -12.48 25.65
N ILE A 351 11.58 -11.74 24.71
CA ILE A 351 12.26 -10.47 24.99
C ILE A 351 11.29 -9.45 25.59
N LEU A 352 10.09 -9.28 25.02
CA LEU A 352 9.08 -8.36 25.54
C LEU A 352 8.61 -8.78 26.95
N THR A 353 8.52 -10.07 27.23
CA THR A 353 8.16 -10.56 28.57
C THR A 353 9.27 -10.22 29.58
N ILE A 354 10.53 -10.43 29.22
CA ILE A 354 11.66 -10.05 30.07
C ILE A 354 11.66 -8.55 30.33
N LEU A 355 11.52 -7.74 29.29
CA LEU A 355 11.46 -6.28 29.42
C LEU A 355 10.30 -5.81 30.30
N LYS A 356 9.12 -6.42 30.18
CA LYS A 356 7.98 -6.11 31.06
C LYS A 356 8.25 -6.45 32.50
N LEU A 357 8.90 -7.59 32.77
CA LEU A 357 9.25 -8.01 34.13
C LEU A 357 10.34 -7.13 34.74
N THR A 358 11.30 -6.66 33.95
CA THR A 358 12.40 -5.82 34.44
C THR A 358 12.01 -4.36 34.60
N CYS A 359 11.09 -3.85 33.77
CA CYS A 359 10.68 -2.44 33.77
C CYS A 359 9.37 -2.18 34.53
N ASN A 360 8.77 -3.19 35.18
CA ASN A 360 7.46 -3.11 35.87
C ASN A 360 6.36 -2.46 34.99
N MET A 361 6.31 -2.81 33.70
CA MET A 361 5.33 -2.32 32.72
C MET A 361 4.07 -3.18 32.64
#